data_286422a8de00b2aae771ab7c3564bc41
#
_entry.id   286422a8de00b2aae771ab7c3564bc41
#
_cell.length_a   1.000
_cell.length_b   1.000
_cell.length_c   1.000
_cell.angle_alpha   90.00
_cell.angle_beta   90.00
_cell.angle_gamma   90.00
#
_symmetry.space_group_name_H-M   'P 1'
#
loop_
_entity.id
_entity.type
_entity.pdbx_description
1 polymer ?
#
loop_
_entity_poly.entity_id
_entity_poly.type
_entity_poly.pdbx_seq_one_letter_code
_entity_poly.pdbx_strand_id
1 'polypeptide(L)'
;MKTWKKFAHVNAQTVDEAVSILKGGKAAVIAGGTDILGTLRFEILPDYPEVLVNIKTISDLDYIKEQTGMLKIGALTRLEDIAKSDVVRAKYTALGEAAHRTASPHIREMGTIGGNICQLTRCWYFRNPDNRFNCFRKGGRKCYAMAGDNRYHSIFGAVKRCLAVNPSDTAPALVALNARIKTNKRLIEAEKFWDVAVPGSTILAMDEIVTEIQVPTPAKGMKSSFIKFAIRKSIDFPIVNCAAMVGKRDARICLNAVHNRPYRALKSEELIKGKSINEKNADAAGAAAVEKAKVLPGDRNKWKIQIARTMVKRAILGCA
;
A
#
# COMPACT_ATOMS: atom_id res chain seq x y z
N MET A 1 32.58 3.30 5.21
CA MET A 1 31.39 3.14 4.35
C MET A 1 31.17 1.66 4.13
N LYS A 2 29.99 1.09 4.44
CA LYS A 2 29.72 -0.33 4.19
C LYS A 2 29.67 -0.58 2.68
N THR A 3 30.45 -1.52 2.18
CA THR A 3 30.43 -1.91 0.77
C THR A 3 29.19 -2.73 0.47
N TRP A 4 28.64 -2.58 -0.73
CA TRP A 4 27.52 -3.40 -1.18
C TRP A 4 27.97 -4.85 -1.35
N LYS A 5 27.13 -5.80 -0.93
CA LYS A 5 27.34 -7.20 -1.32
C LYS A 5 27.12 -7.32 -2.84
N LYS A 6 27.92 -8.18 -3.47
CA LYS A 6 27.83 -8.41 -4.91
C LYS A 6 26.50 -9.09 -5.27
N PHE A 7 25.91 -8.67 -6.37
CA PHE A 7 24.77 -9.29 -7.03
C PHE A 7 24.92 -9.12 -8.55
N ALA A 8 24.35 -10.04 -9.31
CA ALA A 8 24.19 -9.87 -10.74
C ALA A 8 22.98 -8.94 -11.01
N HIS A 9 23.06 -8.10 -12.02
CA HIS A 9 21.96 -7.26 -12.47
C HIS A 9 21.56 -7.69 -13.89
N VAL A 10 20.32 -8.16 -14.07
CA VAL A 10 19.82 -8.67 -15.34
C VAL A 10 18.65 -7.81 -15.79
N ASN A 11 18.69 -7.36 -17.05
CA ASN A 11 17.64 -6.61 -17.71
C ASN A 11 16.69 -7.55 -18.43
N ALA A 12 15.59 -7.93 -17.83
CA ALA A 12 14.58 -8.77 -18.45
C ALA A 12 13.83 -8.01 -19.55
N GLN A 13 13.65 -8.63 -20.70
CA GLN A 13 12.94 -8.05 -21.85
C GLN A 13 11.45 -8.44 -21.85
N THR A 14 11.09 -9.53 -21.16
CA THR A 14 9.73 -10.03 -21.05
C THR A 14 9.39 -10.43 -19.63
N VAL A 15 8.10 -10.50 -19.33
CA VAL A 15 7.61 -11.00 -18.04
C VAL A 15 8.04 -12.46 -17.84
N ASP A 16 7.99 -13.28 -18.87
CA ASP A 16 8.36 -14.70 -18.80
C ASP A 16 9.85 -14.90 -18.51
N GLU A 17 10.72 -14.08 -19.09
CA GLU A 17 12.14 -14.06 -18.77
C GLU A 17 12.38 -13.69 -17.29
N ALA A 18 11.74 -12.62 -16.81
CA ALA A 18 11.84 -12.22 -15.41
C ALA A 18 11.37 -13.35 -14.47
N VAL A 19 10.24 -13.97 -14.79
CA VAL A 19 9.68 -15.10 -14.02
C VAL A 19 10.63 -16.32 -14.03
N SER A 20 11.24 -16.62 -15.17
CA SER A 20 12.20 -17.72 -15.29
C SER A 20 13.40 -17.53 -14.36
N ILE A 21 13.94 -16.30 -14.29
CA ILE A 21 15.05 -15.98 -13.39
C ILE A 21 14.61 -16.11 -11.92
N LEU A 22 13.42 -15.62 -11.58
CA LEU A 22 12.88 -15.71 -10.20
C LEU A 22 12.68 -17.15 -9.74
N LYS A 23 12.29 -18.07 -10.61
CA LYS A 23 12.16 -19.50 -10.31
C LYS A 23 13.46 -20.15 -9.87
N GLY A 24 14.61 -19.64 -10.30
CA GLY A 24 15.93 -20.08 -9.86
C GLY A 24 16.22 -19.82 -8.38
N GLY A 25 15.38 -19.03 -7.70
CA GLY A 25 15.56 -18.60 -6.31
C GLY A 25 16.64 -17.53 -6.16
N LYS A 26 16.80 -17.01 -4.95
CA LYS A 26 17.80 -15.96 -4.60
C LYS A 26 17.80 -14.73 -5.52
N ALA A 27 16.70 -14.49 -6.23
CA ALA A 27 16.52 -13.32 -7.09
C ALA A 27 15.46 -12.38 -6.50
N ALA A 28 15.57 -11.09 -6.81
CA ALA A 28 14.58 -10.09 -6.42
C ALA A 28 14.29 -9.13 -7.58
N VAL A 29 13.02 -8.74 -7.72
CA VAL A 29 12.59 -7.79 -8.73
C VAL A 29 13.02 -6.37 -8.34
N ILE A 30 13.55 -5.63 -9.30
CA ILE A 30 13.76 -4.19 -9.19
C ILE A 30 13.02 -3.45 -10.30
N ALA A 31 12.20 -2.45 -9.91
CA ALA A 31 11.58 -1.48 -10.79
C ALA A 31 12.19 -0.09 -10.49
N GLY A 32 11.46 0.84 -9.86
CA GLY A 32 11.99 2.15 -9.47
C GLY A 32 13.09 2.14 -8.41
N GLY A 33 13.35 1.02 -7.75
CA GLY A 33 14.45 0.84 -6.78
C GLY A 33 14.25 1.53 -5.43
N THR A 34 13.25 2.39 -5.28
CA THR A 34 13.06 3.30 -4.13
C THR A 34 12.81 2.60 -2.78
N ASP A 35 12.53 1.31 -2.77
CA ASP A 35 12.44 0.48 -1.57
C ASP A 35 13.59 -0.54 -1.46
N ILE A 36 13.81 -1.32 -2.52
CA ILE A 36 14.75 -2.44 -2.48
C ILE A 36 16.20 -1.99 -2.25
N LEU A 37 16.64 -0.87 -2.87
CA LEU A 37 18.01 -0.41 -2.69
C LEU A 37 18.33 -0.07 -1.25
N GLY A 38 17.40 0.56 -0.51
CA GLY A 38 17.57 0.80 0.92
C GLY A 38 17.60 -0.50 1.73
N THR A 39 16.80 -1.49 1.35
CA THR A 39 16.77 -2.81 1.98
C THR A 39 18.11 -3.53 1.84
N LEU A 40 18.70 -3.48 0.65
CA LEU A 40 19.98 -4.09 0.35
C LEU A 40 21.15 -3.35 1.02
N ARG A 41 21.18 -2.02 0.89
CA ARG A 41 22.25 -1.18 1.48
C ARG A 41 22.41 -1.37 2.98
N PHE A 42 21.30 -1.50 3.69
CA PHE A 42 21.30 -1.64 5.15
C PHE A 42 21.22 -3.10 5.61
N GLU A 43 21.30 -4.07 4.69
CA GLU A 43 21.23 -5.51 5.00
C GLU A 43 20.07 -5.84 5.97
N ILE A 44 18.90 -5.32 5.66
CA ILE A 44 17.72 -5.40 6.52
C ILE A 44 17.24 -6.83 6.67
N LEU A 45 17.29 -7.62 5.58
CA LEU A 45 16.84 -9.00 5.53
C LEU A 45 17.98 -9.99 5.83
N PRO A 46 17.66 -11.17 6.39
CA PRO A 46 18.66 -12.21 6.61
C PRO A 46 19.27 -12.72 5.30
N ASP A 47 18.44 -12.84 4.27
CA ASP A 47 18.88 -13.30 2.95
C ASP A 47 19.12 -12.10 2.02
N TYR A 48 20.19 -12.21 1.22
CA TYR A 48 20.56 -11.22 0.23
C TYR A 48 20.40 -11.83 -1.17
N PRO A 49 19.73 -11.16 -2.13
CA PRO A 49 19.59 -11.72 -3.45
C PRO A 49 20.94 -11.79 -4.18
N GLU A 50 21.14 -12.86 -4.91
CA GLU A 50 22.29 -13.02 -5.81
C GLU A 50 22.05 -12.34 -7.15
N VAL A 51 20.75 -12.16 -7.53
CA VAL A 51 20.34 -11.53 -8.80
C VAL A 51 19.28 -10.45 -8.55
N LEU A 52 19.47 -9.27 -9.12
CA LEU A 52 18.44 -8.25 -9.28
C LEU A 52 17.90 -8.28 -10.69
N VAL A 53 16.62 -8.60 -10.83
CA VAL A 53 15.91 -8.66 -12.11
C VAL A 53 15.26 -7.31 -12.37
N ASN A 54 15.87 -6.52 -13.24
CA ASN A 54 15.33 -5.24 -13.68
C ASN A 54 14.20 -5.48 -14.68
N ILE A 55 13.00 -5.06 -14.32
CA ILE A 55 11.81 -5.19 -15.17
C ILE A 55 11.47 -3.89 -15.92
N LYS A 56 12.20 -2.79 -15.71
CA LYS A 56 11.95 -1.51 -16.41
C LYS A 56 12.22 -1.58 -17.92
N THR A 57 12.93 -2.59 -18.37
CA THR A 57 13.18 -2.89 -19.77
C THR A 57 12.02 -3.56 -20.48
N ILE A 58 10.96 -3.94 -19.74
CA ILE A 58 9.74 -4.51 -20.31
C ILE A 58 8.79 -3.38 -20.70
N SER A 59 8.70 -3.06 -22.00
CA SER A 59 7.98 -1.88 -22.52
C SER A 59 6.48 -1.89 -22.22
N ASP A 60 5.86 -3.07 -22.19
CA ASP A 60 4.40 -3.22 -22.13
C ASP A 60 3.82 -3.11 -20.70
N LEU A 61 4.62 -2.66 -19.73
CA LEU A 61 4.20 -2.51 -18.34
C LEU A 61 4.08 -1.05 -17.89
N ASP A 62 4.26 -0.05 -18.78
CA ASP A 62 4.15 1.38 -18.46
C ASP A 62 3.07 2.03 -19.34
N TYR A 63 1.87 2.15 -18.80
CA TYR A 63 0.73 2.78 -19.48
C TYR A 63 -0.41 3.12 -18.54
N ILE A 64 -1.24 4.09 -18.95
CA ILE A 64 -2.56 4.41 -18.38
C ILE A 64 -3.56 4.42 -19.51
N LYS A 65 -4.57 3.52 -19.47
CA LYS A 65 -5.56 3.37 -20.54
C LYS A 65 -6.96 3.15 -19.97
N GLU A 66 -7.98 3.84 -20.49
CA GLU A 66 -9.38 3.47 -20.27
C GLU A 66 -9.82 2.50 -21.35
N GLN A 67 -10.27 1.33 -20.98
CA GLN A 67 -10.74 0.30 -21.89
C GLN A 67 -11.81 -0.57 -21.22
N THR A 68 -12.89 -0.86 -21.95
CA THR A 68 -13.94 -1.79 -21.50
C THR A 68 -14.47 -1.54 -20.08
N GLY A 69 -14.79 -0.28 -19.77
CA GLY A 69 -15.34 0.10 -18.45
C GLY A 69 -14.33 0.01 -17.28
N MET A 70 -13.04 0.03 -17.59
CA MET A 70 -11.96 -0.02 -16.59
C MET A 70 -10.83 0.94 -16.94
N LEU A 71 -10.23 1.52 -15.92
CA LEU A 71 -8.90 2.10 -16.00
C LEU A 71 -7.88 0.98 -15.81
N LYS A 72 -6.98 0.81 -16.77
CA LYS A 72 -5.87 -0.13 -16.73
C LYS A 72 -4.56 0.64 -16.59
N ILE A 73 -3.77 0.30 -15.60
CA ILE A 73 -2.48 0.94 -15.30
C ILE A 73 -1.42 -0.15 -15.28
N GLY A 74 -0.41 -0.02 -16.11
CA GLY A 74 0.74 -0.93 -16.11
C GLY A 74 1.53 -0.84 -14.79
N ALA A 75 2.10 -1.95 -14.35
CA ALA A 75 2.79 -2.03 -13.06
C ALA A 75 4.02 -1.11 -12.95
N LEU A 76 4.63 -0.75 -14.08
CA LEU A 76 5.78 0.15 -14.16
C LEU A 76 5.41 1.63 -14.25
N THR A 77 4.13 1.96 -14.41
CA THR A 77 3.69 3.37 -14.44
C THR A 77 4.11 4.08 -13.17
N ARG A 78 4.78 5.21 -13.34
CA ARG A 78 5.30 6.00 -12.22
C ARG A 78 4.17 6.65 -11.44
N LEU A 79 4.36 6.81 -10.14
CA LEU A 79 3.38 7.47 -9.28
C LEU A 79 3.12 8.92 -9.71
N GLU A 80 4.14 9.60 -10.25
CA GLU A 80 3.98 10.97 -10.74
C GLU A 80 3.09 11.02 -11.99
N ASP A 81 3.20 10.04 -12.91
CA ASP A 81 2.36 9.98 -14.10
C ASP A 81 0.89 9.71 -13.74
N ILE A 82 0.66 8.86 -12.73
CA ILE A 82 -0.69 8.62 -12.19
C ILE A 82 -1.25 9.90 -11.56
N ALA A 83 -0.44 10.63 -10.79
CA ALA A 83 -0.83 11.85 -10.12
C ALA A 83 -1.14 12.99 -11.09
N LYS A 84 -0.48 13.02 -12.26
CA LYS A 84 -0.66 14.03 -13.32
C LYS A 84 -1.72 13.66 -14.35
N SER A 85 -2.12 12.40 -14.42
CA SER A 85 -3.07 11.91 -15.42
C SER A 85 -4.46 12.56 -15.26
N ASP A 86 -4.93 13.24 -16.31
CA ASP A 86 -6.23 13.92 -16.28
C ASP A 86 -7.39 12.95 -16.07
N VAL A 87 -7.34 11.78 -16.70
CA VAL A 87 -8.38 10.76 -16.53
C VAL A 87 -8.43 10.23 -15.09
N VAL A 88 -7.27 10.05 -14.46
CA VAL A 88 -7.19 9.60 -13.06
C VAL A 88 -7.71 10.68 -12.13
N ARG A 89 -7.29 11.92 -12.32
CA ARG A 89 -7.73 13.07 -11.51
C ARG A 89 -9.23 13.33 -11.62
N ALA A 90 -9.80 13.18 -12.82
CA ALA A 90 -11.21 13.45 -13.05
C ALA A 90 -12.16 12.35 -12.55
N LYS A 91 -11.80 11.07 -12.74
CA LYS A 91 -12.71 9.94 -12.49
C LYS A 91 -12.30 9.06 -11.31
N TYR A 92 -11.01 9.02 -10.96
CA TYR A 92 -10.45 8.15 -9.93
C TYR A 92 -9.70 8.98 -8.89
N THR A 93 -10.32 10.07 -8.45
CA THR A 93 -9.71 11.15 -7.64
C THR A 93 -8.92 10.62 -6.45
N ALA A 94 -9.48 9.65 -5.70
CA ALA A 94 -8.76 9.04 -4.57
C ALA A 94 -7.41 8.42 -4.96
N LEU A 95 -7.29 7.83 -6.15
CA LEU A 95 -6.03 7.26 -6.63
C LEU A 95 -5.04 8.34 -7.04
N GLY A 96 -5.50 9.37 -7.75
CA GLY A 96 -4.66 10.51 -8.14
C GLY A 96 -4.11 11.25 -6.92
N GLU A 97 -4.95 11.54 -5.92
CA GLU A 97 -4.56 12.16 -4.67
C GLU A 97 -3.59 11.29 -3.87
N ALA A 98 -3.84 9.98 -3.78
CA ALA A 98 -2.96 9.03 -3.09
C ALA A 98 -1.57 8.97 -3.75
N ALA A 99 -1.51 8.92 -5.08
CA ALA A 99 -0.26 8.96 -5.82
C ALA A 99 0.48 10.28 -5.59
N HIS A 100 -0.20 11.42 -5.69
CA HIS A 100 0.35 12.75 -5.46
C HIS A 100 0.91 12.95 -4.04
N ARG A 101 0.24 12.38 -3.04
CA ARG A 101 0.64 12.48 -1.62
C ARG A 101 1.71 11.46 -1.20
N THR A 102 2.13 10.57 -2.11
CA THR A 102 3.19 9.61 -1.85
C THR A 102 4.56 10.28 -1.92
N ALA A 103 5.36 10.15 -0.86
CA ALA A 103 6.76 10.55 -0.78
C ALA A 103 7.07 11.98 -1.27
N SER A 104 8.17 12.18 -2.00
CA SER A 104 8.56 13.45 -2.66
C SER A 104 8.40 13.33 -4.18
N PRO A 105 8.37 14.46 -4.94
CA PRO A 105 8.32 14.43 -6.39
C PRO A 105 9.40 13.53 -7.01
N HIS A 106 10.66 13.68 -6.60
CA HIS A 106 11.78 12.87 -7.11
C HIS A 106 11.58 11.36 -6.87
N ILE A 107 10.99 10.99 -5.73
CA ILE A 107 10.70 9.57 -5.46
C ILE A 107 9.54 9.08 -6.33
N ARG A 108 8.53 9.91 -6.58
CA ARG A 108 7.39 9.55 -7.46
C ARG A 108 7.78 9.43 -8.93
N GLU A 109 8.77 10.20 -9.39
CA GLU A 109 9.34 10.08 -10.75
C GLU A 109 10.09 8.76 -10.97
N MET A 110 10.49 8.07 -9.89
CA MET A 110 11.16 6.76 -9.95
C MET A 110 10.27 5.62 -9.49
N GLY A 111 9.46 5.86 -8.47
CA GLY A 111 8.61 4.85 -7.84
C GLY A 111 7.41 4.51 -8.72
N THR A 112 7.21 3.22 -8.97
CA THR A 112 6.11 2.68 -9.78
C THR A 112 4.94 2.24 -8.92
N ILE A 113 3.73 2.14 -9.52
CA ILE A 113 2.54 1.66 -8.80
C ILE A 113 2.73 0.21 -8.32
N GLY A 114 3.30 -0.67 -9.14
CA GLY A 114 3.60 -2.05 -8.75
C GLY A 114 4.59 -2.11 -7.59
N GLY A 115 5.67 -1.31 -7.65
CA GLY A 115 6.64 -1.20 -6.55
C GLY A 115 6.01 -0.63 -5.27
N ASN A 116 5.12 0.36 -5.40
CA ASN A 116 4.44 0.96 -4.25
C ASN A 116 3.55 -0.03 -3.49
N ILE A 117 2.77 -0.83 -4.20
CA ILE A 117 1.88 -1.82 -3.55
C ILE A 117 2.62 -3.04 -3.01
N CYS A 118 3.80 -3.36 -3.56
CA CYS A 118 4.65 -4.49 -3.14
C CYS A 118 5.69 -4.14 -2.08
N GLN A 119 5.85 -2.86 -1.71
CA GLN A 119 6.88 -2.42 -0.78
C GLN A 119 6.80 -3.10 0.58
N LEU A 120 7.95 -3.29 1.21
CA LEU A 120 8.05 -3.86 2.54
C LEU A 120 7.60 -2.86 3.61
N THR A 121 7.17 -3.39 4.76
CA THR A 121 6.76 -2.57 5.92
C THR A 121 7.84 -1.56 6.35
N ARG A 122 7.41 -0.47 6.99
CA ARG A 122 8.27 0.60 7.55
C ARG A 122 8.46 0.47 9.06
N CYS A 123 8.13 -0.68 9.64
CA CYS A 123 8.41 -0.96 11.05
C CYS A 123 9.90 -0.78 11.33
N TRP A 124 10.25 0.06 12.30
CA TRP A 124 11.64 0.38 12.65
C TRP A 124 12.44 -0.82 13.17
N TYR A 125 11.80 -1.80 13.83
CA TYR A 125 12.45 -3.07 14.17
C TYR A 125 12.80 -3.90 12.93
N PHE A 126 11.86 -3.97 11.97
CA PHE A 126 12.09 -4.64 10.71
C PHE A 126 13.16 -3.94 9.87
N ARG A 127 13.15 -2.61 9.82
CA ARG A 127 14.08 -1.79 9.02
C ARG A 127 15.41 -1.50 9.70
N ASN A 128 15.65 -2.01 10.92
CA ASN A 128 16.90 -1.79 11.59
C ASN A 128 18.05 -2.46 10.80
N PRO A 129 19.17 -1.75 10.58
CA PRO A 129 20.31 -2.27 9.84
C PRO A 129 20.85 -3.58 10.40
N ASP A 130 21.58 -4.31 9.55
CA ASP A 130 22.33 -5.53 9.89
C ASP A 130 21.45 -6.64 10.48
N ASN A 131 20.19 -6.71 10.07
CA ASN A 131 19.20 -7.66 10.62
C ASN A 131 19.19 -7.72 12.15
N ARG A 132 19.51 -6.62 12.83
CA ARG A 132 19.68 -6.54 14.29
C ARG A 132 18.50 -7.10 15.08
N PHE A 133 17.28 -6.93 14.55
CA PHE A 133 16.07 -7.51 15.14
C PHE A 133 15.53 -8.60 14.22
N ASN A 134 15.91 -9.85 14.47
CA ASN A 134 15.36 -10.99 13.76
C ASN A 134 13.92 -11.23 14.21
N CYS A 135 12.99 -10.43 13.68
CA CYS A 135 11.57 -10.49 14.04
C CYS A 135 10.84 -11.58 13.23
N PHE A 136 9.58 -11.86 13.63
CA PHE A 136 8.75 -12.88 12.97
C PHE A 136 8.74 -12.73 11.43
N ARG A 137 8.66 -11.50 10.90
CA ARG A 137 8.64 -11.22 9.47
C ARG A 137 9.99 -11.51 8.75
N LYS A 138 11.03 -11.79 9.50
CA LYS A 138 12.35 -12.19 9.02
C LYS A 138 12.67 -13.66 9.35
N GLY A 139 11.67 -14.46 9.70
CA GLY A 139 11.86 -15.87 10.10
C GLY A 139 12.12 -16.06 11.59
N GLY A 140 12.21 -14.99 12.40
CA GLY A 140 12.36 -15.08 13.86
C GLY A 140 11.06 -15.45 14.58
N ARG A 141 11.12 -15.52 15.92
CA ARG A 141 10.01 -16.07 16.74
C ARG A 141 9.12 -15.02 17.38
N LYS A 142 9.51 -13.73 17.44
CA LYS A 142 8.81 -12.69 18.19
C LYS A 142 8.65 -11.40 17.40
N CYS A 143 7.65 -10.58 17.81
CA CYS A 143 7.48 -9.22 17.36
C CYS A 143 8.05 -8.27 18.42
N TYR A 144 9.10 -7.53 18.10
CA TYR A 144 9.75 -6.61 19.05
C TYR A 144 8.87 -5.40 19.39
N ALA A 145 7.93 -5.04 18.52
CA ALA A 145 6.98 -3.97 18.79
C ALA A 145 5.95 -4.32 19.89
N MET A 146 5.83 -5.61 20.26
CA MET A 146 4.88 -6.02 21.30
C MET A 146 5.26 -5.45 22.69
N ALA A 147 6.54 -5.47 23.02
CA ALA A 147 7.07 -4.97 24.30
C ALA A 147 7.84 -3.64 24.18
N GLY A 148 8.22 -3.27 22.96
CA GLY A 148 8.98 -2.07 22.68
C GLY A 148 8.13 -0.88 22.27
N ASP A 149 8.76 0.12 21.61
CA ASP A 149 8.04 1.28 21.09
C ASP A 149 7.13 0.86 19.92
N ASN A 150 5.83 1.07 20.09
CA ASN A 150 4.81 0.65 19.15
C ASN A 150 3.88 1.79 18.70
N ARG A 151 4.27 3.05 18.96
CA ARG A 151 3.43 4.25 18.73
C ARG A 151 2.86 4.36 17.31
N TYR A 152 3.54 3.85 16.29
CA TYR A 152 3.10 3.89 14.90
C TYR A 152 2.57 2.55 14.38
N HIS A 153 2.44 1.55 15.25
CA HIS A 153 2.00 0.21 14.86
C HIS A 153 0.47 0.09 14.79
N SER A 154 0.00 -1.12 14.52
CA SER A 154 -1.40 -1.44 14.31
C SER A 154 -2.29 -1.06 15.50
N ILE A 155 -3.49 -0.56 15.22
CA ILE A 155 -4.58 -0.37 16.20
C ILE A 155 -5.67 -1.44 16.07
N PHE A 156 -5.52 -2.39 15.14
CA PHE A 156 -6.44 -3.50 14.93
C PHE A 156 -5.80 -4.87 15.20
N GLY A 157 -4.80 -4.89 16.09
CA GLY A 157 -4.11 -6.12 16.48
C GLY A 157 -3.05 -6.58 15.49
N ALA A 158 -2.60 -7.81 15.66
CA ALA A 158 -1.55 -8.44 14.87
C ALA A 158 -2.14 -9.36 13.80
N VAL A 159 -1.47 -9.44 12.65
CA VAL A 159 -1.67 -10.51 11.66
C VAL A 159 -0.46 -11.43 11.75
N LYS A 160 -0.68 -12.73 11.92
CA LYS A 160 0.42 -13.72 12.06
C LYS A 160 1.53 -13.20 12.97
N ARG A 161 1.17 -12.73 14.18
CA ARG A 161 2.07 -12.16 15.21
C ARG A 161 2.79 -10.86 14.84
N CYS A 162 2.55 -10.24 13.69
CA CYS A 162 3.18 -8.99 13.27
C CYS A 162 2.26 -7.80 13.53
N LEU A 163 2.75 -6.76 14.20
CA LEU A 163 2.04 -5.51 14.48
C LEU A 163 2.36 -4.38 13.48
N ALA A 164 3.21 -4.64 12.49
CA ALA A 164 3.54 -3.64 11.49
C ALA A 164 2.29 -3.20 10.70
N VAL A 165 2.36 -2.05 10.07
CA VAL A 165 1.27 -1.52 9.25
C VAL A 165 1.65 -1.50 7.78
N ASN A 166 0.67 -1.50 6.89
CA ASN A 166 0.88 -1.31 5.46
C ASN A 166 1.28 0.16 5.20
N PRO A 167 2.40 0.43 4.52
CA PRO A 167 2.90 1.79 4.32
C PRO A 167 2.44 2.46 3.01
N SER A 168 1.77 1.73 2.11
CA SER A 168 1.40 2.21 0.79
C SER A 168 0.29 3.25 0.85
N ASP A 169 0.51 4.45 0.29
CA ASP A 169 -0.54 5.45 0.19
C ASP A 169 -1.60 5.07 -0.85
N THR A 170 -1.21 4.36 -1.93
CA THR A 170 -2.16 3.96 -2.98
C THR A 170 -3.03 2.76 -2.58
N ALA A 171 -2.59 1.94 -1.63
CA ALA A 171 -3.32 0.74 -1.21
C ALA A 171 -4.78 0.99 -0.77
N PRO A 172 -5.09 1.95 0.12
CA PRO A 172 -6.47 2.21 0.51
C PRO A 172 -7.32 2.77 -0.64
N ALA A 173 -6.73 3.54 -1.56
CA ALA A 173 -7.42 4.03 -2.74
C ALA A 173 -7.82 2.88 -3.68
N LEU A 174 -6.91 1.94 -3.93
CA LEU A 174 -7.19 0.75 -4.75
C LEU A 174 -8.30 -0.11 -4.13
N VAL A 175 -8.30 -0.29 -2.81
CA VAL A 175 -9.36 -1.04 -2.11
C VAL A 175 -10.70 -0.29 -2.16
N ALA A 176 -10.73 1.01 -1.89
CA ALA A 176 -11.94 1.81 -1.94
C ALA A 176 -12.54 1.87 -3.35
N LEU A 177 -11.70 1.94 -4.38
CA LEU A 177 -12.10 1.94 -5.79
C LEU A 177 -12.40 0.52 -6.34
N ASN A 178 -12.42 -0.50 -5.50
CA ASN A 178 -12.68 -1.89 -5.88
C ASN A 178 -11.75 -2.43 -6.97
N ALA A 179 -10.48 -2.04 -6.93
CA ALA A 179 -9.49 -2.42 -7.92
C ALA A 179 -9.15 -3.91 -7.88
N ARG A 180 -8.60 -4.41 -8.99
CA ARG A 180 -8.01 -5.73 -9.12
C ARG A 180 -6.54 -5.59 -9.51
N ILE A 181 -5.71 -6.49 -9.02
CA ILE A 181 -4.28 -6.54 -9.29
C ILE A 181 -4.03 -7.77 -10.15
N LYS A 182 -3.58 -7.55 -11.39
CA LYS A 182 -3.22 -8.62 -12.33
C LYS A 182 -1.75 -8.97 -12.16
N THR A 183 -1.47 -10.24 -12.11
CA THR A 183 -0.12 -10.79 -12.11
C THR A 183 0.09 -11.63 -13.37
N ASN A 184 1.30 -12.16 -13.57
CA ASN A 184 1.56 -13.16 -14.60
C ASN A 184 0.77 -14.47 -14.40
N LYS A 185 0.19 -14.70 -13.21
CA LYS A 185 -0.51 -15.96 -12.91
C LYS A 185 -2.03 -15.79 -12.73
N ARG A 186 -2.48 -14.66 -12.20
CA ARG A 186 -3.88 -14.52 -11.77
C ARG A 186 -4.33 -13.07 -11.63
N LEU A 187 -5.63 -12.90 -11.43
CA LEU A 187 -6.26 -11.63 -11.10
C LEU A 187 -6.72 -11.68 -9.63
N ILE A 188 -6.29 -10.70 -8.83
CA ILE A 188 -6.50 -10.65 -7.39
C ILE A 188 -7.29 -9.39 -7.04
N GLU A 189 -8.36 -9.51 -6.26
CA GLU A 189 -9.03 -8.35 -5.68
C GLU A 189 -8.06 -7.57 -4.77
N ALA A 190 -8.00 -6.25 -4.90
CA ALA A 190 -7.07 -5.43 -4.12
C ALA A 190 -7.21 -5.66 -2.61
N GLU A 191 -8.44 -5.85 -2.12
CA GLU A 191 -8.70 -6.14 -0.71
C GLU A 191 -7.99 -7.41 -0.19
N LYS A 192 -7.71 -8.38 -1.07
CA LYS A 192 -7.08 -9.68 -0.73
C LYS A 192 -5.58 -9.72 -1.03
N PHE A 193 -5.01 -8.67 -1.60
CA PHE A 193 -3.63 -8.68 -2.10
C PHE A 193 -2.56 -8.64 -0.99
N TRP A 194 -2.81 -7.92 0.10
CA TRP A 194 -1.83 -7.76 1.18
C TRP A 194 -2.00 -8.80 2.28
N ASP A 195 -0.89 -9.33 2.73
CA ASP A 195 -0.81 -10.21 3.91
C ASP A 195 0.58 -10.12 4.56
N VAL A 196 0.72 -10.72 5.72
CA VAL A 196 2.02 -10.94 6.35
C VAL A 196 2.65 -12.21 5.76
N ALA A 197 3.64 -12.01 4.92
CA ALA A 197 4.54 -13.05 4.43
C ALA A 197 5.94 -12.88 5.07
N VAL A 198 6.82 -13.84 4.85
CA VAL A 198 8.21 -13.80 5.32
C VAL A 198 9.11 -13.78 4.08
N PRO A 199 9.76 -12.62 3.79
CA PRO A 199 9.69 -11.32 4.48
C PRO A 199 8.59 -10.38 3.94
N GLY A 200 7.83 -10.78 2.94
CA GLY A 200 6.93 -9.97 2.14
C GLY A 200 5.77 -9.30 2.87
N SER A 201 5.03 -8.52 2.10
CA SER A 201 3.81 -7.81 2.52
C SER A 201 2.59 -8.14 1.66
N THR A 202 2.72 -9.10 0.75
CA THR A 202 1.71 -9.50 -0.24
C THR A 202 1.55 -11.02 -0.26
N ILE A 203 0.50 -11.49 -0.95
CA ILE A 203 0.26 -12.93 -1.17
C ILE A 203 0.94 -13.48 -2.43
N LEU A 204 1.83 -12.70 -3.04
CA LEU A 204 2.56 -13.11 -4.24
C LEU A 204 3.49 -14.29 -3.94
N ALA A 205 3.55 -15.24 -4.86
CA ALA A 205 4.57 -16.27 -4.87
C ALA A 205 5.94 -15.69 -5.29
N MET A 206 7.03 -16.41 -5.08
CA MET A 206 8.38 -15.96 -5.40
C MET A 206 8.56 -15.63 -6.90
N ASP A 207 7.89 -16.38 -7.76
CA ASP A 207 7.88 -16.24 -9.21
C ASP A 207 6.61 -15.54 -9.73
N GLU A 208 5.99 -14.68 -8.92
CA GLU A 208 4.79 -13.93 -9.28
C GLU A 208 5.06 -12.44 -9.32
N ILE A 209 4.80 -11.82 -10.49
CA ILE A 209 5.07 -10.41 -10.77
C ILE A 209 3.75 -9.70 -11.06
N VAL A 210 3.53 -8.55 -10.44
CA VAL A 210 2.42 -7.65 -10.79
C VAL A 210 2.67 -7.07 -12.18
N THR A 211 1.68 -7.17 -13.06
CA THR A 211 1.74 -6.67 -14.44
C THR A 211 0.81 -5.49 -14.68
N GLU A 212 -0.37 -5.45 -14.05
CA GLU A 212 -1.38 -4.42 -14.30
C GLU A 212 -2.25 -4.18 -13.07
N ILE A 213 -2.70 -2.96 -12.88
CA ILE A 213 -3.77 -2.58 -11.95
C ILE A 213 -5.01 -2.27 -12.76
N GLN A 214 -6.14 -2.89 -12.42
CA GLN A 214 -7.44 -2.70 -13.06
C GLN A 214 -8.40 -2.02 -12.07
N VAL A 215 -8.89 -0.83 -12.41
CA VAL A 215 -9.83 -0.07 -11.58
C VAL A 215 -11.15 0.07 -12.32
N PRO A 216 -12.26 -0.46 -11.82
CA PRO A 216 -13.57 -0.30 -12.47
C PRO A 216 -13.93 1.18 -12.60
N THR A 217 -14.54 1.55 -13.72
CA THR A 217 -15.09 2.90 -13.87
C THR A 217 -16.16 3.14 -12.81
N PRO A 218 -16.03 4.19 -11.99
CA PRO A 218 -17.02 4.51 -10.97
C PRO A 218 -18.42 4.72 -11.59
N ALA A 219 -19.44 4.17 -10.96
CA ALA A 219 -20.81 4.39 -11.39
C ALA A 219 -21.17 5.89 -11.32
N LYS A 220 -22.12 6.31 -12.17
CA LYS A 220 -22.57 7.72 -12.21
C LYS A 220 -22.99 8.21 -10.82
N GLY A 221 -22.43 9.34 -10.40
CA GLY A 221 -22.70 9.96 -9.09
C GLY A 221 -21.85 9.41 -7.94
N MET A 222 -20.95 8.47 -8.18
CA MET A 222 -19.93 8.09 -7.21
C MET A 222 -18.81 9.12 -7.22
N LYS A 223 -18.42 9.58 -6.04
CA LYS A 223 -17.24 10.43 -5.84
C LYS A 223 -16.24 9.72 -4.94
N SER A 224 -14.96 10.02 -5.12
CA SER A 224 -13.91 9.45 -4.28
C SER A 224 -12.94 10.49 -3.78
N SER A 225 -12.37 10.27 -2.60
CA SER A 225 -11.39 11.14 -1.98
C SER A 225 -10.31 10.34 -1.26
N PHE A 226 -9.17 10.96 -1.02
CA PHE A 226 -8.08 10.41 -0.22
C PHE A 226 -7.54 11.44 0.75
N ILE A 227 -7.39 11.05 2.00
CA ILE A 227 -6.84 11.91 3.06
C ILE A 227 -5.66 11.19 3.73
N LYS A 228 -4.57 11.92 3.96
CA LYS A 228 -3.37 11.45 4.63
C LYS A 228 -2.99 12.35 5.79
N PHE A 229 -2.78 11.75 6.95
CA PHE A 229 -2.13 12.38 8.09
C PHE A 229 -0.71 11.84 8.23
N ALA A 230 0.27 12.74 8.25
CA ALA A 230 1.69 12.47 8.44
C ALA A 230 2.30 13.62 9.26
N ILE A 231 3.52 13.46 9.78
CA ILE A 231 4.19 14.50 10.57
C ILE A 231 4.50 15.71 9.69
N ARG A 232 5.05 15.49 8.51
CA ARG A 232 5.31 16.52 7.49
C ARG A 232 4.37 16.37 6.31
N LYS A 233 4.09 17.45 5.61
CA LYS A 233 3.19 17.44 4.44
C LYS A 233 3.77 16.70 3.23
N SER A 234 5.08 16.52 3.16
CA SER A 234 5.78 15.80 2.09
C SER A 234 6.72 14.74 2.66
N ILE A 235 7.14 13.79 1.84
CA ILE A 235 8.09 12.70 2.07
C ILE A 235 7.66 11.65 3.10
N ASP A 236 6.99 12.02 4.18
CA ASP A 236 6.67 11.10 5.26
C ASP A 236 5.70 10.00 4.84
N PHE A 237 5.90 8.81 5.41
CA PHE A 237 4.90 7.75 5.38
C PHE A 237 3.67 8.15 6.18
N PRO A 238 2.49 7.59 5.86
CA PRO A 238 1.28 7.93 6.61
C PRO A 238 1.38 7.41 8.05
N ILE A 239 0.95 8.23 8.97
CA ILE A 239 0.56 7.79 10.33
C ILE A 239 -0.79 7.11 10.24
N VAL A 240 -1.73 7.73 9.52
CA VAL A 240 -3.02 7.19 9.08
C VAL A 240 -3.36 7.80 7.75
N ASN A 241 -3.85 7.02 6.81
CA ASN A 241 -4.50 7.50 5.62
C ASN A 241 -5.83 6.77 5.41
N CYS A 242 -6.72 7.39 4.67
CA CYS A 242 -8.04 6.87 4.38
C CYS A 242 -8.44 7.25 2.96
N ALA A 243 -9.01 6.30 2.25
CA ALA A 243 -9.71 6.56 1.00
C ALA A 243 -11.19 6.21 1.16
N ALA A 244 -12.05 7.02 0.57
CA ALA A 244 -13.48 6.77 0.49
C ALA A 244 -13.95 6.89 -0.96
N MET A 245 -14.93 6.06 -1.33
CA MET A 245 -15.75 6.20 -2.52
C MET A 245 -17.20 6.12 -2.07
N VAL A 246 -17.97 7.18 -2.28
CA VAL A 246 -19.34 7.30 -1.77
C VAL A 246 -20.27 7.78 -2.88
N GLY A 247 -21.44 7.16 -2.96
CA GLY A 247 -22.55 7.54 -3.81
C GLY A 247 -23.89 7.32 -3.11
N LYS A 248 -24.99 7.54 -3.83
CA LYS A 248 -26.34 7.44 -3.22
C LYS A 248 -26.67 6.05 -2.65
N ARG A 249 -26.19 4.97 -3.27
CA ARG A 249 -26.56 3.60 -2.91
C ARG A 249 -25.41 2.71 -2.48
N ASP A 250 -24.20 3.20 -2.58
CA ASP A 250 -23.00 2.42 -2.27
C ASP A 250 -21.91 3.29 -1.66
N ALA A 251 -21.12 2.68 -0.79
CA ALA A 251 -19.98 3.30 -0.14
C ALA A 251 -18.89 2.26 0.09
N ARG A 252 -17.65 2.65 -0.15
CA ARG A 252 -16.46 1.88 0.20
C ARG A 252 -15.46 2.79 0.91
N ILE A 253 -15.06 2.40 2.10
CA ILE A 253 -14.19 3.21 2.97
C ILE A 253 -13.04 2.34 3.45
N CYS A 254 -11.82 2.75 3.17
CA CYS A 254 -10.63 2.00 3.52
C CYS A 254 -9.63 2.84 4.29
N LEU A 255 -9.37 2.48 5.55
CA LEU A 255 -8.27 2.97 6.35
C LEU A 255 -6.98 2.24 6.02
N ASN A 256 -5.84 2.92 6.12
CA ASN A 256 -4.54 2.27 6.01
C ASN A 256 -3.50 2.89 6.96
N ALA A 257 -2.32 2.30 7.03
CA ALA A 257 -1.31 2.56 8.05
C ALA A 257 -1.80 2.25 9.49
N VAL A 258 -2.91 1.58 9.65
CA VAL A 258 -3.54 1.19 10.92
C VAL A 258 -3.53 -0.32 11.16
N HIS A 259 -3.20 -1.10 10.14
CA HIS A 259 -3.15 -2.57 10.16
C HIS A 259 -2.14 -3.08 9.10
N ASN A 260 -1.77 -4.35 9.17
CA ASN A 260 -0.88 -4.97 8.15
C ASN A 260 -1.48 -4.97 6.74
N ARG A 261 -2.80 -4.99 6.65
CA ARG A 261 -3.58 -4.92 5.42
C ARG A 261 -4.35 -3.60 5.41
N PRO A 262 -4.65 -3.01 4.26
CA PRO A 262 -5.68 -1.98 4.18
C PRO A 262 -6.96 -2.46 4.88
N TYR A 263 -7.55 -1.64 5.73
CA TYR A 263 -8.65 -2.01 6.61
C TYR A 263 -9.96 -1.42 6.11
N ARG A 264 -10.83 -2.25 5.56
CA ARG A 264 -12.19 -1.81 5.17
C ARG A 264 -13.06 -1.54 6.39
N ALA A 265 -13.62 -0.36 6.45
CA ALA A 265 -14.50 0.09 7.52
C ALA A 265 -15.97 -0.27 7.22
N LEU A 266 -16.29 -1.57 7.14
CA LEU A 266 -17.61 -2.07 6.71
C LEU A 266 -18.77 -1.44 7.48
N LYS A 267 -18.66 -1.30 8.81
CA LYS A 267 -19.70 -0.62 9.62
C LYS A 267 -19.91 0.84 9.21
N SER A 268 -18.84 1.55 8.86
CA SER A 268 -18.93 2.93 8.37
C SER A 268 -19.62 2.99 7.00
N GLU A 269 -19.33 2.03 6.12
CA GLU A 269 -19.96 1.92 4.81
C GLU A 269 -21.48 1.72 4.95
N GLU A 270 -21.92 0.82 5.84
CA GLU A 270 -23.31 0.58 6.14
C GLU A 270 -24.02 1.83 6.69
N LEU A 271 -23.33 2.57 7.57
CA LEU A 271 -23.89 3.78 8.20
C LEU A 271 -24.05 4.94 7.22
N ILE A 272 -23.19 5.07 6.21
CA ILE A 272 -23.24 6.19 5.26
C ILE A 272 -24.05 5.88 4.02
N LYS A 273 -24.25 4.61 3.70
CA LYS A 273 -25.01 4.15 2.55
C LYS A 273 -26.44 4.68 2.58
N GLY A 274 -26.88 5.30 1.52
CA GLY A 274 -28.23 5.88 1.38
C GLY A 274 -28.45 7.18 2.17
N LYS A 275 -27.44 7.73 2.84
CA LYS A 275 -27.54 8.96 3.61
C LYS A 275 -26.86 10.15 2.91
N SER A 276 -27.27 11.35 3.24
CA SER A 276 -26.60 12.57 2.82
C SER A 276 -25.22 12.67 3.47
N ILE A 277 -24.23 13.12 2.72
CA ILE A 277 -22.92 13.43 3.23
C ILE A 277 -23.00 14.76 3.99
N ASN A 278 -22.86 14.71 5.31
CA ASN A 278 -22.81 15.85 6.21
C ASN A 278 -21.95 15.53 7.44
N GLU A 279 -21.64 16.52 8.24
CA GLU A 279 -20.79 16.41 9.44
C GLU A 279 -21.27 15.33 10.41
N LYS A 280 -22.58 15.26 10.70
CA LYS A 280 -23.18 14.32 11.65
C LYS A 280 -23.01 12.87 11.18
N ASN A 281 -23.36 12.59 9.93
CA ASN A 281 -23.30 11.24 9.37
C ASN A 281 -21.85 10.79 9.18
N ALA A 282 -20.96 11.69 8.74
CA ALA A 282 -19.54 11.40 8.59
C ALA A 282 -18.84 11.17 9.94
N ASP A 283 -19.21 11.89 11.00
CA ASP A 283 -18.66 11.68 12.34
C ASP A 283 -19.12 10.34 12.93
N ALA A 284 -20.39 9.98 12.77
CA ALA A 284 -20.91 8.69 13.19
C ALA A 284 -20.20 7.53 12.46
N ALA A 285 -19.99 7.65 11.14
CA ALA A 285 -19.23 6.68 10.36
C ALA A 285 -17.76 6.59 10.82
N GLY A 286 -17.14 7.74 11.13
CA GLY A 286 -15.79 7.79 11.69
C GLY A 286 -15.67 7.05 13.02
N ALA A 287 -16.64 7.21 13.91
CA ALA A 287 -16.70 6.50 15.20
C ALA A 287 -16.83 4.98 15.00
N ALA A 288 -17.71 4.55 14.10
CA ALA A 288 -17.91 3.13 13.75
C ALA A 288 -16.67 2.47 13.14
N ALA A 289 -15.86 3.22 12.38
CA ALA A 289 -14.63 2.71 11.76
C ALA A 289 -13.62 2.20 12.78
N VAL A 290 -13.57 2.80 13.96
CA VAL A 290 -12.60 2.50 15.00
C VAL A 290 -13.14 1.72 16.19
N GLU A 291 -14.39 1.28 16.15
CA GLU A 291 -15.05 0.55 17.24
C GLU A 291 -14.27 -0.70 17.70
N LYS A 292 -13.66 -1.40 16.75
CA LYS A 292 -12.83 -2.59 17.01
C LYS A 292 -11.37 -2.28 17.30
N ALA A 293 -10.99 -0.99 17.34
CA ALA A 293 -9.61 -0.61 17.60
C ALA A 293 -9.21 -0.95 19.05
N LYS A 294 -7.98 -1.41 19.21
CA LYS A 294 -7.40 -1.79 20.49
C LYS A 294 -6.06 -1.09 20.69
N VAL A 295 -5.88 -0.53 21.85
CA VAL A 295 -4.60 0.06 22.25
C VAL A 295 -3.61 -1.07 22.53
N LEU A 296 -2.37 -0.90 22.08
CA LEU A 296 -1.28 -1.83 22.34
C LEU A 296 -0.72 -1.62 23.76
N PRO A 297 -0.01 -2.61 24.34
CA PRO A 297 0.61 -2.45 25.65
C PRO A 297 1.42 -1.15 25.77
N GLY A 298 1.27 -0.46 26.90
CA GLY A 298 1.91 0.82 27.17
C GLY A 298 1.20 2.05 26.59
N ASP A 299 0.00 1.90 26.03
CA ASP A 299 -0.90 2.98 25.56
C ASP A 299 -0.30 3.95 24.52
N ARG A 300 0.86 3.62 23.96
CA ARG A 300 1.65 4.52 23.11
C ARG A 300 0.99 4.86 21.78
N ASN A 301 0.03 4.05 21.31
CA ASN A 301 -0.70 4.26 20.06
C ASN A 301 -2.17 4.67 20.23
N LYS A 302 -2.62 5.01 21.45
CA LYS A 302 -4.00 5.42 21.75
C LYS A 302 -4.46 6.62 20.91
N TRP A 303 -3.62 7.62 20.78
CA TRP A 303 -3.87 8.83 20.00
C TRP A 303 -4.15 8.55 18.50
N LYS A 304 -3.62 7.45 17.97
CA LYS A 304 -3.80 7.05 16.58
C LYS A 304 -5.24 6.66 16.27
N ILE A 305 -5.99 6.16 17.26
CA ILE A 305 -7.41 5.80 17.11
C ILE A 305 -8.24 7.06 16.80
N GLN A 306 -8.01 8.16 17.52
CA GLN A 306 -8.71 9.41 17.26
C GLN A 306 -8.38 9.99 15.87
N ILE A 307 -7.12 9.88 15.45
CA ILE A 307 -6.73 10.30 14.10
C ILE A 307 -7.44 9.42 13.05
N ALA A 308 -7.49 8.11 13.23
CA ALA A 308 -8.17 7.20 12.30
C ALA A 308 -9.66 7.55 12.14
N ARG A 309 -10.38 7.81 13.27
CA ARG A 309 -11.76 8.31 13.26
C ARG A 309 -11.89 9.58 12.42
N THR A 310 -11.02 10.56 12.66
CA THR A 310 -11.05 11.85 11.96
C THR A 310 -10.73 11.71 10.48
N MET A 311 -9.82 10.80 10.10
CA MET A 311 -9.48 10.57 8.68
C MET A 311 -10.66 9.96 7.91
N VAL A 312 -11.40 9.03 8.51
CA VAL A 312 -12.64 8.49 7.91
C VAL A 312 -13.66 9.59 7.71
N LYS A 313 -13.95 10.39 8.76
CA LYS A 313 -14.87 11.53 8.67
C LYS A 313 -14.50 12.46 7.51
N ARG A 314 -13.25 12.89 7.43
CA ARG A 314 -12.76 13.81 6.39
C ARG A 314 -12.78 13.19 4.99
N ALA A 315 -12.46 11.91 4.86
CA ALA A 315 -12.52 11.22 3.58
C ALA A 315 -13.97 11.15 3.05
N ILE A 316 -14.95 10.88 3.93
CA ILE A 316 -16.37 10.90 3.55
C ILE A 316 -16.80 12.30 3.12
N LEU A 317 -16.47 13.34 3.90
CA LEU A 317 -16.80 14.74 3.57
C LEU A 317 -16.16 15.18 2.24
N GLY A 318 -14.97 14.68 1.91
CA GLY A 318 -14.32 14.93 0.62
C GLY A 318 -15.05 14.32 -0.59
N CYS A 319 -16.08 13.50 -0.38
CA CYS A 319 -16.94 12.95 -1.42
C CYS A 319 -18.25 13.75 -1.62
N ALA A 320 -18.46 14.88 -0.91
CA ALA A 320 -19.65 15.71 -0.99
C ALA A 320 -19.81 16.45 -2.34
#